data_99062cdf6e39209637c15cead91b532a
#
_entry.id   99062cdf6e39209637c15cead91b532a
#
_cell.length_a   1.000
_cell.length_b   1.000
_cell.length_c   1.000
_cell.angle_alpha   90.00
_cell.angle_beta   90.00
_cell.angle_gamma   90.00
#
_symmetry.space_group_name_H-M   'P 1'
#
loop_
_entity.id
_entity.type
_entity.pdbx_description
1 polymer ?
#
loop_
_entity_poly.entity_id
_entity_poly.type
_entity_poly.pdbx_seq_one_letter_code
_entity_poly.pdbx_strand_id
1 'polypeptide(L)' 'MKNEATLQNLSDFDNKSLLIVDDDNPFRERLSRAMEKKGFEVLQAESVKKGIDAVRAKKPGFAVVDLRLADGNGL' A
#
# COMPACT_ATOMS: atom_id res chain seq x y z
N MET A 1 6.79 16.74 -11.50
CA MET A 1 7.05 15.43 -11.99
C MET A 1 5.82 14.60 -11.97
N LYS A 2 5.87 13.45 -12.61
CA LYS A 2 4.69 12.65 -12.68
C LYS A 2 4.18 12.21 -11.34
N ASN A 3 5.07 11.94 -10.40
CA ASN A 3 4.61 11.51 -9.10
C ASN A 3 3.89 12.61 -8.37
N GLU A 4 4.33 13.84 -8.57
CA GLU A 4 3.67 14.94 -7.91
C GLU A 4 2.30 15.15 -8.49
N ALA A 5 2.18 15.00 -9.80
CA ALA A 5 0.90 15.16 -10.45
C ALA A 5 -0.08 14.10 -9.93
N THR A 6 0.41 12.87 -9.73
CA THR A 6 -0.45 11.82 -9.21
C THR A 6 -0.92 12.15 -7.80
N LEU A 7 -0.02 12.67 -6.96
CA LEU A 7 -0.40 13.01 -5.61
C LEU A 7 -1.37 14.18 -5.59
N GLN A 8 -1.22 15.13 -6.51
CA GLN A 8 -2.12 16.25 -6.56
C GLN A 8 -3.52 15.81 -6.95
N ASN A 9 -3.62 14.80 -7.81
CA ASN A 9 -4.92 14.37 -8.24
C ASN A 9 -5.60 13.48 -7.24
N LEU A 10 -4.91 13.13 -6.17
CA LEU A 10 -5.47 12.24 -5.18
C LEU A 10 -6.78 12.75 -4.63
N SER A 11 -6.89 14.05 -4.44
CA SER A 11 -8.10 14.60 -3.86
C SER A 11 -9.29 14.46 -4.79
N ASP A 12 -9.06 14.14 -6.07
CA ASP A 12 -10.12 14.01 -7.03
C ASP A 12 -10.70 12.60 -7.04
N PHE A 13 -10.06 11.67 -6.34
CA PHE A 13 -10.54 10.31 -6.31
C PHE A 13 -11.42 10.06 -5.10
N ASP A 14 -12.50 9.34 -5.31
CA ASP A 14 -13.39 9.03 -4.21
C ASP A 14 -12.76 7.97 -3.30
N ASN A 15 -12.02 7.04 -3.87
CA ASN A 15 -11.44 5.96 -3.10
C ASN A 15 -9.98 6.26 -2.81
N LYS A 16 -9.69 6.68 -1.59
CA LYS A 16 -8.34 6.99 -1.20
C LYS A 16 -7.71 5.88 -0.38
N SER A 17 -8.26 4.67 -0.45
CA SER A 17 -7.68 3.59 0.31
C SER A 17 -6.43 3.06 -0.39
N LEU A 18 -5.44 2.73 0.39
CA LEU A 18 -4.16 2.26 -0.10
C LEU A 18 -3.79 0.99 0.66
N LEU A 19 -3.55 -0.08 -0.08
CA LEU A 19 -3.10 -1.32 0.54
C LEU A 19 -1.59 -1.39 0.43
N ILE A 20 -0.91 -1.64 1.52
CA ILE A 20 0.54 -1.82 1.53
C ILE A 20 0.83 -3.25 1.97
N VAL A 21 1.48 -4.01 1.10
CA VAL A 21 1.83 -5.40 1.38
C VAL A 21 3.36 -5.48 1.51
N ASP A 22 3.84 -5.83 2.67
CA ASP A 22 5.27 -5.92 2.94
C ASP A 22 5.46 -6.73 4.22
N ASP A 23 6.39 -7.66 4.24
CA ASP A 23 6.61 -8.47 5.42
C ASP A 23 7.53 -7.79 6.43
N ASP A 24 8.13 -6.67 6.06
CA ASP A 24 8.99 -5.90 6.99
C ASP A 24 8.09 -5.01 7.82
N ASN A 25 7.77 -5.43 9.03
CA ASN A 25 6.83 -4.70 9.85
C ASN A 25 7.24 -3.26 10.13
N PRO A 26 8.47 -2.98 10.55
CA PRO A 26 8.85 -1.59 10.82
C PRO A 26 8.75 -0.70 9.57
N PHE A 27 9.19 -1.22 8.44
CA PHE A 27 9.14 -0.44 7.21
C PHE A 27 7.69 -0.21 6.79
N ARG A 28 6.88 -1.27 6.84
CA ARG A 28 5.47 -1.17 6.46
C ARG A 28 4.75 -0.14 7.32
N GLU A 29 5.04 -0.13 8.61
CA GLU A 29 4.39 0.81 9.52
C GLU A 29 4.82 2.23 9.26
N ARG A 30 6.11 2.45 8.99
CA ARG A 30 6.58 3.80 8.70
C ARG A 30 5.98 4.32 7.40
N LEU A 31 5.92 3.46 6.38
CA LEU A 31 5.35 3.86 5.11
C LEU A 31 3.86 4.15 5.26
N SER A 32 3.17 3.35 6.06
CA SER A 32 1.75 3.56 6.31
C SER A 32 1.49 4.92 6.93
N ARG A 33 2.30 5.29 7.92
CA ARG A 33 2.12 6.59 8.57
C ARG A 33 2.38 7.72 7.60
N ALA A 34 3.41 7.56 6.75
CA ALA A 34 3.73 8.59 5.79
C ALA A 34 2.58 8.76 4.79
N MET A 35 1.98 7.66 4.38
CA MET A 35 0.87 7.73 3.42
C MET A 35 -0.39 8.30 4.08
N GLU A 36 -0.62 7.99 5.35
CA GLU A 36 -1.76 8.55 6.06
C GLU A 36 -1.65 10.05 6.15
N LYS A 37 -0.43 10.56 6.31
CA LYS A 37 -0.24 12.01 6.36
C LYS A 37 -0.54 12.66 5.02
N LYS A 38 -0.49 11.90 3.94
CA LYS A 38 -0.80 12.41 2.62
C LYS A 38 -2.27 12.26 2.28
N GLY A 39 -3.06 11.71 3.20
CA GLY A 39 -4.50 11.62 2.99
C GLY A 39 -5.01 10.25 2.61
N PHE A 40 -4.16 9.25 2.57
CA PHE A 40 -4.62 7.91 2.25
C PHE A 40 -5.20 7.22 3.49
N GLU A 41 -6.15 6.34 3.24
CA GLU A 41 -6.66 5.44 4.25
C GLU A 41 -5.89 4.14 4.03
N VAL A 42 -4.98 3.83 4.91
CA VAL A 42 -4.05 2.75 4.69
C VAL A 42 -4.49 1.43 5.28
N LEU A 43 -4.38 0.37 4.47
CA LEU A 43 -4.60 -0.98 4.92
C LEU A 43 -3.25 -1.66 4.83
N GLN A 44 -2.90 -2.46 5.81
CA GLN A 44 -1.61 -3.13 5.82
C GLN A 44 -1.77 -4.62 5.75
N ALA A 45 -0.89 -5.29 5.03
CA ALA A 45 -0.84 -6.74 4.99
C ALA A 45 0.60 -7.19 5.07
N GLU A 46 0.87 -8.20 5.86
CA GLU A 46 2.22 -8.66 6.05
C GLU A 46 2.59 -9.75 5.06
N SER A 47 1.69 -10.18 4.23
CA SER A 47 1.96 -11.20 3.24
C SER A 47 1.05 -11.01 2.04
N VAL A 48 1.42 -11.62 0.94
CA VAL A 48 0.60 -11.57 -0.27
C VAL A 48 -0.77 -12.17 -0.01
N LYS A 49 -0.81 -13.28 0.74
CA LYS A 49 -2.09 -13.91 1.03
C LYS A 49 -3.02 -12.97 1.78
N LYS A 50 -2.49 -12.28 2.79
CA LYS A 50 -3.30 -11.35 3.55
C LYS A 50 -3.67 -10.15 2.70
N GLY A 51 -2.80 -9.77 1.78
CA GLY A 51 -3.10 -8.70 0.85
C GLY A 51 -4.28 -9.06 -0.05
N ILE A 52 -4.29 -10.28 -0.55
CA ILE A 52 -5.39 -10.75 -1.39
C ILE A 52 -6.69 -10.76 -0.59
N ASP A 53 -6.64 -11.22 0.66
CA ASP A 53 -7.82 -11.24 1.49
C ASP A 53 -8.35 -9.83 1.71
N ALA A 54 -7.44 -8.87 1.91
CA ALA A 54 -7.84 -7.48 2.10
C ALA A 54 -8.52 -6.92 0.85
N VAL A 55 -8.00 -7.26 -0.32
CA VAL A 55 -8.58 -6.78 -1.57
C VAL A 55 -9.97 -7.37 -1.77
N ARG A 56 -10.15 -8.63 -1.39
CA ARG A 56 -11.46 -9.25 -1.53
C ARG A 56 -12.47 -8.65 -0.58
N ALA A 57 -12.00 -8.26 0.61
CA ALA A 57 -12.91 -7.68 1.59
C ALA A 57 -13.28 -6.26 1.18
N LYS A 58 -12.33 -5.51 0.67
CA LYS A 58 -12.60 -4.15 0.27
C LYS A 58 -11.59 -3.74 -0.78
N LYS A 59 -12.02 -3.51 -1.97
CA LYS A 59 -11.13 -3.17 -3.07
C LYS A 59 -10.48 -1.82 -2.83
N PRO A 60 -9.16 -1.74 -2.75
CA PRO A 60 -8.50 -0.46 -2.52
C PRO A 60 -8.38 0.34 -3.80
N GLY A 61 -8.21 1.63 -3.67
CA GLY A 61 -7.97 2.48 -4.82
C GLY A 61 -6.55 2.36 -5.33
N PHE A 62 -5.61 2.07 -4.41
CA PHE A 62 -4.20 1.98 -4.75
C PHE A 62 -3.57 0.81 -3.98
N ALA A 63 -2.48 0.29 -4.49
CA ALA A 63 -1.76 -0.77 -3.79
C ALA A 63 -0.25 -0.66 -4.00
N VAL A 64 0.50 -0.90 -2.94
CA VAL A 64 1.95 -0.97 -3.00
C VAL A 64 2.32 -2.36 -2.51
N VAL A 65 2.99 -3.14 -3.33
CA VAL A 65 3.34 -4.50 -2.99
C VAL A 65 4.84 -4.66 -3.09
N ASP A 66 5.49 -5.02 -1.99
CA ASP A 66 6.90 -5.26 -1.97
C ASP A 66 7.14 -6.75 -2.00
N LEU A 67 7.63 -7.23 -3.13
CA LEU A 67 7.84 -8.64 -3.33
C LEU A 67 9.21 -9.14 -2.96
N ARG A 68 10.03 -8.30 -2.38
CA ARG A 68 11.36 -8.74 -1.99
C ARG A 68 11.27 -9.91 -1.07
N LEU A 69 10.22 -9.89 -0.28
CA LEU A 69 10.14 -10.91 0.69
C LEU A 69 10.12 -12.26 0.06
N ALA A 70 9.49 -12.37 -1.01
CA ALA A 70 9.31 -13.64 -1.58
C ALA A 70 10.58 -14.20 -2.09
N ASP A 71 11.46 -13.37 -2.44
CA ASP A 71 12.54 -13.77 -3.02
C ASP A 71 13.55 -13.90 -2.23
N GLY A 72 13.43 -13.46 -1.21
CA GLY A 72 14.38 -13.57 -0.38
C GLY A 72 15.24 -14.61 -0.72
N ASN A 73 14.79 -15.55 -1.19
CA ASN A 73 15.62 -16.57 -1.37
C ASN A 73 15.48 -17.01 -2.68
N GLY A 74 14.55 -16.77 -3.19
CA GLY A 74 14.28 -17.32 -4.44
C GLY A 74 15.20 -16.91 -5.47
N LEU A 75 15.90 -15.99 -5.20
CA LEU A 75 16.82 -15.59 -6.17
C LEU A 75 18.17 -16.12 -5.92
#